data_97d620e73f1e4a1d88d05a3d7a66445b
#
_entry.id   97d620e73f1e4a1d88d05a3d7a66445b
#
_cell.length_a   1.000
_cell.length_b   1.000
_cell.length_c   1.000
_cell.angle_alpha   90.00
_cell.angle_beta   90.00
_cell.angle_gamma   90.00
#
_symmetry.space_group_name_H-M   'P 1'
#
loop_
_entity.id
_entity.type
_entity.pdbx_description
1 polymer ?
#
loop_
_entity_poly.entity_id
_entity_poly.type
_entity_poly.pdbx_seq_one_letter_code
_entity_poly.pdbx_strand_id
1 'polypeptide(L)'
;MKVLILSNPGLFTKGGMDFDYIAALKMCDSGHDVYMTDCRQALPACRGNPIGHKISCWECRLQRASAAKQFPNIKQVPFPMPSSTWESIWLEIAKNKMENEQDIKKLQYANMDLGVAALSTAYNYTVSDTVDVRRDFADVPKAIRSILFSYLGSVHLIRSLKIDLVVLWNSRMSEHRAHMRAAEFCKTEFWVTEDGADRKKWNIFKSYSPHDPEANQKLIVDTWNRCASQEKYNIAKKWFVDRRDGVLKNQPNFVDKQTKKKVSSEIKCEKKIVAIFSSTWREFASCGDEWNLPFGATQFEAIKVLLQALNTLDDSYQVVIRMHPNQINAPLEVDKFLSLREGGVCVLPPEDKTDTYALIDMSHCVLTFGSTVGIEACFWGKPSILSGNSYYKHLDVATYCESPQAVLNNILHPVLKKKENSFPYGYYYSTVGESYEIEFKNFKKIKWLFNIIRLVENKLRLAWIFIKKHI
;
A
#
# COMPACT_ATOMS: atom_id res chain seq x y z
N MET A 1 -20.99 -23.64 -0.56
CA MET A 1 -20.16 -23.09 -1.66
C MET A 1 -18.77 -23.70 -1.58
N LYS A 2 -18.09 -23.82 -2.72
CA LYS A 2 -16.67 -24.14 -2.80
C LYS A 2 -15.88 -22.84 -2.78
N VAL A 3 -15.06 -22.65 -1.75
CA VAL A 3 -14.28 -21.44 -1.54
C VAL A 3 -12.80 -21.74 -1.77
N LEU A 4 -12.12 -20.97 -2.60
CA LEU A 4 -10.67 -21.07 -2.83
C LEU A 4 -9.97 -19.89 -2.19
N ILE A 5 -9.15 -20.17 -1.18
CA ILE A 5 -8.22 -19.18 -0.61
C ILE A 5 -6.95 -19.22 -1.46
N LEU A 6 -6.75 -18.19 -2.26
CA LEU A 6 -5.51 -18.00 -3.02
C LEU A 6 -4.44 -17.40 -2.08
N SER A 7 -3.90 -18.29 -1.26
CA SER A 7 -3.00 -17.92 -0.20
C SER A 7 -1.69 -17.38 -0.74
N ASN A 8 -1.25 -16.31 -0.09
CA ASN A 8 -0.03 -15.59 -0.42
C ASN A 8 1.20 -16.51 -0.37
N PRO A 9 1.93 -16.70 -1.48
CA PRO A 9 3.23 -17.32 -1.40
C PRO A 9 4.22 -16.36 -0.70
N GLY A 10 4.88 -16.83 0.34
CA GLY A 10 5.90 -16.06 1.05
C GLY A 10 5.90 -16.31 2.55
N LEU A 11 6.92 -15.74 3.18
CA LEU A 11 7.12 -15.88 4.62
C LEU A 11 5.99 -15.20 5.39
N PHE A 12 5.59 -15.79 6.49
CA PHE A 12 4.61 -15.25 7.42
C PHE A 12 5.05 -13.88 7.92
N THR A 13 4.44 -12.85 7.37
CA THR A 13 4.48 -11.49 7.91
C THR A 13 3.12 -11.19 8.50
N LYS A 14 3.04 -10.45 9.61
CA LYS A 14 1.76 -9.92 10.11
C LYS A 14 0.99 -9.28 8.96
N GLY A 15 -0.28 -9.65 8.80
CA GLY A 15 -1.17 -9.06 7.81
C GLY A 15 -1.27 -9.79 6.46
N GLY A 16 -0.64 -10.93 6.26
CA GLY A 16 -0.76 -11.70 5.02
C GLY A 16 -1.46 -13.03 5.26
N MET A 17 -0.70 -14.05 5.62
CA MET A 17 -1.26 -15.38 5.87
C MET A 17 -2.21 -15.44 7.05
N ASP A 18 -2.08 -14.56 8.05
CA ASP A 18 -3.03 -14.49 9.14
C ASP A 18 -4.44 -14.29 8.59
N PHE A 19 -4.63 -13.36 7.66
CA PHE A 19 -5.93 -13.09 7.04
C PHE A 19 -6.42 -14.26 6.17
N ASP A 20 -5.52 -14.93 5.45
CA ASP A 20 -5.88 -16.12 4.66
C ASP A 20 -6.47 -17.21 5.55
N TYR A 21 -5.82 -17.52 6.70
CA TYR A 21 -6.30 -18.54 7.63
C TYR A 21 -7.55 -18.11 8.40
N ILE A 22 -7.66 -16.83 8.79
CA ILE A 22 -8.86 -16.31 9.45
C ILE A 22 -10.06 -16.41 8.51
N ALA A 23 -9.89 -15.98 7.25
CA ALA A 23 -10.92 -16.11 6.24
C ALA A 23 -11.33 -17.58 6.02
N ALA A 24 -10.32 -18.46 5.89
CA ALA A 24 -10.56 -19.88 5.70
C ALA A 24 -11.35 -20.51 6.85
N LEU A 25 -10.96 -20.21 8.10
CA LEU A 25 -11.64 -20.73 9.30
C LEU A 25 -13.08 -20.25 9.36
N LYS A 26 -13.33 -18.94 9.16
CA LYS A 26 -14.70 -18.41 9.13
C LYS A 26 -15.56 -19.04 8.05
N MET A 27 -14.99 -19.31 6.88
CA MET A 27 -15.71 -20.01 5.81
C MET A 27 -16.01 -21.47 6.18
N CYS A 28 -15.08 -22.16 6.83
CA CYS A 28 -15.31 -23.51 7.36
C CYS A 28 -16.42 -23.52 8.41
N ASP A 29 -16.38 -22.59 9.37
CA ASP A 29 -17.41 -22.46 10.43
C ASP A 29 -18.80 -22.14 9.87
N SER A 30 -18.82 -21.47 8.71
CA SER A 30 -20.07 -21.21 7.95
C SER A 30 -20.52 -22.38 7.08
N GLY A 31 -19.89 -23.55 7.18
CA GLY A 31 -20.26 -24.77 6.47
C GLY A 31 -19.86 -24.78 4.98
N HIS A 32 -18.87 -23.99 4.59
CA HIS A 32 -18.36 -23.99 3.22
C HIS A 32 -17.25 -25.04 3.02
N ASP A 33 -17.10 -25.51 1.77
CA ASP A 33 -16.04 -26.41 1.35
C ASP A 33 -14.79 -25.59 0.98
N VAL A 34 -13.81 -25.51 1.89
CA VAL A 34 -12.71 -24.58 1.78
C VAL A 34 -11.42 -25.24 1.29
N TYR A 35 -10.89 -24.70 0.23
CA TYR A 35 -9.60 -25.05 -0.37
C TYR A 35 -8.61 -23.92 -0.18
N MET A 36 -7.36 -24.23 0.17
CA MET A 36 -6.27 -23.25 0.29
C MET A 36 -5.09 -23.67 -0.56
N THR A 37 -4.55 -22.75 -1.35
CA THR A 37 -3.40 -23.06 -2.21
C THR A 37 -2.10 -23.22 -1.43
N ASP A 38 -1.32 -24.23 -1.81
CA ASP A 38 0.06 -24.44 -1.38
C ASP A 38 1.01 -24.32 -2.58
N CYS A 39 1.84 -23.29 -2.59
CA CYS A 39 2.72 -22.95 -3.73
C CYS A 39 3.70 -24.05 -4.09
N ARG A 40 4.24 -24.80 -3.10
CA ARG A 40 5.24 -25.89 -3.30
C ARG A 40 6.40 -25.54 -4.24
N GLN A 41 6.79 -24.27 -4.31
CA GLN A 41 7.83 -23.75 -5.21
C GLN A 41 7.44 -23.79 -6.70
N ALA A 42 6.15 -23.78 -7.02
CA ALA A 42 5.66 -23.72 -8.40
C ALA A 42 6.03 -22.40 -9.11
N LEU A 43 6.25 -21.34 -8.34
CA LEU A 43 6.60 -20.01 -8.89
C LEU A 43 8.11 -19.79 -8.87
N PRO A 44 8.69 -19.21 -9.94
CA PRO A 44 10.11 -18.86 -10.02
C PRO A 44 10.55 -17.84 -8.94
N ALA A 45 9.67 -16.94 -8.59
CA ALA A 45 9.82 -15.94 -7.53
C ALA A 45 8.45 -15.63 -6.92
N CYS A 46 8.41 -14.87 -5.84
CA CYS A 46 7.16 -14.35 -5.28
C CYS A 46 7.46 -13.09 -4.46
N ARG A 47 6.41 -12.35 -4.07
CA ARG A 47 6.57 -11.15 -3.23
C ARG A 47 7.41 -11.42 -1.96
N GLY A 48 7.23 -12.55 -1.28
CA GLY A 48 8.02 -12.91 -0.08
C GLY A 48 9.42 -13.41 -0.38
N ASN A 49 9.73 -13.68 -1.65
CA ASN A 49 11.03 -14.19 -2.11
C ASN A 49 11.30 -13.78 -3.56
N PRO A 50 11.57 -12.48 -3.81
CA PRO A 50 11.65 -11.92 -5.17
C PRO A 50 12.82 -12.47 -5.99
N ILE A 51 13.87 -12.93 -5.32
CA ILE A 51 15.03 -13.55 -6.00
C ILE A 51 14.91 -15.07 -6.17
N GLY A 52 13.83 -15.68 -5.63
CA GLY A 52 13.61 -17.13 -5.72
C GLY A 52 14.61 -17.95 -4.88
N HIS A 53 15.02 -17.45 -3.71
CA HIS A 53 15.99 -18.09 -2.87
C HIS A 53 15.45 -19.38 -2.24
N LYS A 54 16.11 -20.52 -2.43
CA LYS A 54 15.63 -21.85 -2.04
C LYS A 54 15.37 -22.00 -0.53
N ILE A 55 16.22 -21.42 0.32
CA ILE A 55 16.08 -21.49 1.78
C ILE A 55 14.80 -20.78 2.24
N SER A 56 14.47 -19.61 1.64
CA SER A 56 13.23 -18.90 1.93
C SER A 56 11.99 -19.70 1.52
N CYS A 57 12.05 -20.38 0.38
CA CYS A 57 10.98 -21.29 -0.02
C CYS A 57 10.85 -22.50 0.94
N TRP A 58 11.96 -23.02 1.43
CA TRP A 58 11.95 -24.13 2.40
C TRP A 58 11.33 -23.70 3.74
N GLU A 59 11.71 -22.55 4.27
CA GLU A 59 11.08 -21.98 5.46
C GLU A 59 9.55 -21.81 5.27
N CYS A 60 9.13 -21.21 4.15
CA CYS A 60 7.73 -21.04 3.80
C CYS A 60 6.97 -22.37 3.79
N ARG A 61 7.54 -23.43 3.19
CA ARG A 61 6.93 -24.76 3.15
C ARG A 61 6.77 -25.37 4.55
N LEU A 62 7.76 -25.23 5.42
CA LEU A 62 7.66 -25.75 6.78
C LEU A 62 6.62 -25.02 7.62
N GLN A 63 6.52 -23.69 7.46
CA GLN A 63 5.48 -22.90 8.10
C GLN A 63 4.08 -23.32 7.63
N ARG A 64 3.88 -23.49 6.31
CA ARG A 64 2.62 -23.94 5.73
C ARG A 64 2.24 -25.34 6.17
N ALA A 65 3.19 -26.26 6.19
CA ALA A 65 2.96 -27.62 6.68
C ALA A 65 2.58 -27.65 8.17
N SER A 66 3.16 -26.77 8.98
CA SER A 66 2.80 -26.63 10.40
C SER A 66 1.38 -26.08 10.56
N ALA A 67 1.02 -25.05 9.77
CA ALA A 67 -0.33 -24.48 9.80
C ALA A 67 -1.39 -25.49 9.29
N ALA A 68 -1.11 -26.22 8.21
CA ALA A 68 -2.01 -27.24 7.70
C ALA A 68 -2.31 -28.34 8.71
N LYS A 69 -1.31 -28.74 9.50
CA LYS A 69 -1.52 -29.70 10.60
C LYS A 69 -2.35 -29.13 11.75
N GLN A 70 -2.26 -27.82 11.99
CA GLN A 70 -3.03 -27.15 13.02
C GLN A 70 -4.51 -26.96 12.62
N PHE A 71 -4.77 -26.78 11.33
CA PHE A 71 -6.10 -26.47 10.77
C PHE A 71 -6.52 -27.55 9.73
N PRO A 72 -6.80 -28.80 10.15
CA PRO A 72 -7.03 -29.92 9.23
C PRO A 72 -8.34 -29.79 8.42
N ASN A 73 -9.27 -28.95 8.83
CA ASN A 73 -10.54 -28.70 8.11
C ASN A 73 -10.34 -27.90 6.83
N ILE A 74 -9.18 -27.26 6.64
CA ILE A 74 -8.83 -26.51 5.44
C ILE A 74 -8.11 -27.43 4.46
N LYS A 75 -8.74 -27.74 3.33
CA LYS A 75 -8.19 -28.65 2.30
C LYS A 75 -7.03 -27.98 1.58
N GLN A 76 -5.82 -28.52 1.70
CA GLN A 76 -4.65 -28.01 0.98
C GLN A 76 -4.65 -28.45 -0.47
N VAL A 77 -4.54 -27.51 -1.41
CA VAL A 77 -4.47 -27.79 -2.85
C VAL A 77 -3.11 -27.31 -3.39
N PRO A 78 -2.32 -28.22 -4.02
CA PRO A 78 -1.07 -27.81 -4.63
C PRO A 78 -1.34 -26.77 -5.74
N PHE A 79 -0.54 -25.69 -5.72
CA PHE A 79 -0.56 -24.75 -6.84
C PHE A 79 -0.02 -25.46 -8.10
N PRO A 80 -0.66 -25.32 -9.27
CA PRO A 80 -0.24 -26.03 -10.47
C PRO A 80 1.19 -25.70 -10.88
N MET A 81 1.93 -26.73 -11.28
CA MET A 81 3.23 -26.53 -11.90
C MET A 81 3.07 -25.97 -13.32
N PRO A 82 3.95 -25.08 -13.78
CA PRO A 82 3.90 -24.57 -15.15
C PRO A 82 3.91 -25.67 -16.19
N SER A 83 3.02 -25.59 -17.16
CA SER A 83 2.95 -26.48 -18.31
C SER A 83 3.79 -25.94 -19.49
N SER A 84 4.03 -26.77 -20.51
CA SER A 84 4.67 -26.32 -21.76
C SER A 84 3.89 -25.19 -22.43
N THR A 85 2.56 -25.20 -22.37
CA THR A 85 1.70 -24.13 -22.87
C THR A 85 1.96 -22.80 -22.14
N TRP A 86 2.10 -22.83 -20.81
CA TRP A 86 2.40 -21.62 -20.03
C TRP A 86 3.78 -21.07 -20.35
N GLU A 87 4.76 -21.95 -20.56
CA GLU A 87 6.10 -21.56 -20.97
C GLU A 87 6.09 -20.94 -22.39
N SER A 88 5.31 -21.45 -23.33
CA SER A 88 5.15 -20.86 -24.65
C SER A 88 4.55 -19.45 -24.57
N ILE A 89 3.53 -19.24 -23.73
CA ILE A 89 2.95 -17.91 -23.49
C ILE A 89 4.00 -16.97 -22.91
N TRP A 90 4.78 -17.45 -21.93
CA TRP A 90 5.87 -16.67 -21.36
C TRP A 90 6.91 -16.25 -22.40
N LEU A 91 7.32 -17.16 -23.28
CA LEU A 91 8.30 -16.87 -24.32
C LEU A 91 7.82 -15.77 -25.29
N GLU A 92 6.52 -15.70 -25.60
CA GLU A 92 5.96 -14.60 -26.38
C GLU A 92 6.02 -13.27 -25.63
N ILE A 93 5.66 -13.25 -24.35
CA ILE A 93 5.73 -12.05 -23.51
C ILE A 93 7.20 -11.58 -23.35
N ALA A 94 8.12 -12.50 -23.19
CA ALA A 94 9.55 -12.22 -23.02
C ALA A 94 10.22 -11.55 -24.22
N LYS A 95 9.57 -11.55 -25.40
CA LYS A 95 10.05 -10.80 -26.58
C LYS A 95 9.87 -9.29 -26.45
N ASN A 96 9.00 -8.85 -25.53
CA ASN A 96 8.78 -7.42 -25.33
C ASN A 96 9.98 -6.78 -24.64
N LYS A 97 10.17 -5.50 -24.95
CA LYS A 97 11.18 -4.67 -24.29
C LYS A 97 10.86 -4.47 -22.82
N MET A 98 11.87 -4.54 -21.95
CA MET A 98 11.75 -4.41 -20.50
C MET A 98 12.92 -3.57 -19.94
N GLU A 99 13.26 -2.48 -20.63
CA GLU A 99 14.46 -1.71 -20.30
C GLU A 99 14.19 -0.59 -19.30
N ASN A 100 12.97 -0.12 -19.22
CA ASN A 100 12.56 0.96 -18.33
C ASN A 100 11.15 0.72 -17.77
N GLU A 101 10.74 1.55 -16.84
CA GLU A 101 9.44 1.46 -16.15
C GLU A 101 8.26 1.53 -17.12
N GLN A 102 8.34 2.37 -18.16
CA GLN A 102 7.28 2.54 -19.15
C GLN A 102 7.12 1.29 -20.04
N ASP A 103 8.22 0.65 -20.40
CA ASP A 103 8.17 -0.63 -21.14
C ASP A 103 7.48 -1.69 -20.30
N ILE A 104 7.81 -1.77 -19.00
CA ILE A 104 7.23 -2.75 -18.09
C ILE A 104 5.74 -2.48 -17.88
N LYS A 105 5.31 -1.23 -17.63
CA LYS A 105 3.89 -0.88 -17.43
C LYS A 105 2.97 -1.37 -18.54
N LYS A 106 3.46 -1.44 -19.78
CA LYS A 106 2.70 -1.87 -20.96
C LYS A 106 2.48 -3.37 -21.06
N LEU A 107 3.20 -4.18 -20.25
CA LEU A 107 3.11 -5.64 -20.35
C LEU A 107 1.77 -6.14 -19.82
N GLN A 108 1.03 -6.81 -20.68
CA GLN A 108 -0.29 -7.35 -20.40
C GLN A 108 -0.44 -8.77 -20.98
N TYR A 109 -1.34 -9.55 -20.38
CA TYR A 109 -1.81 -10.82 -20.93
C TYR A 109 -3.30 -10.99 -20.55
N ALA A 110 -4.16 -11.13 -21.56
CA ALA A 110 -5.62 -11.12 -21.35
C ALA A 110 -6.05 -9.86 -20.55
N ASN A 111 -6.77 -10.04 -19.42
CA ASN A 111 -7.10 -8.94 -18.50
C ASN A 111 -6.05 -8.70 -17.42
N MET A 112 -4.90 -9.38 -17.48
CA MET A 112 -3.83 -9.27 -16.47
C MET A 112 -2.81 -8.21 -16.84
N ASP A 113 -2.73 -7.15 -16.09
CA ASP A 113 -1.76 -6.07 -16.15
C ASP A 113 -0.44 -6.48 -15.47
N LEU A 114 0.32 -7.35 -16.15
CA LEU A 114 1.55 -7.99 -15.65
C LEU A 114 2.58 -6.97 -15.15
N GLY A 115 2.78 -5.91 -15.93
CA GLY A 115 3.78 -4.89 -15.63
C GLY A 115 3.43 -4.07 -14.40
N VAL A 116 2.18 -3.66 -14.25
CA VAL A 116 1.72 -2.92 -13.06
C VAL A 116 1.89 -3.77 -11.80
N ALA A 117 1.52 -5.06 -11.86
CA ALA A 117 1.70 -5.98 -10.75
C ALA A 117 3.18 -6.14 -10.35
N ALA A 118 4.09 -6.24 -11.33
CA ALA A 118 5.53 -6.35 -11.08
C ALA A 118 6.09 -5.07 -10.44
N LEU A 119 5.78 -3.92 -11.01
CA LEU A 119 6.21 -2.61 -10.49
C LEU A 119 5.67 -2.34 -9.09
N SER A 120 4.43 -2.77 -8.79
CA SER A 120 3.86 -2.68 -7.44
C SER A 120 4.77 -3.30 -6.38
N THR A 121 5.35 -4.45 -6.68
CA THR A 121 6.29 -5.10 -5.78
C THR A 121 7.64 -4.38 -5.75
N ALA A 122 8.13 -3.93 -6.91
CA ALA A 122 9.41 -3.22 -7.01
C ALA A 122 9.41 -1.92 -6.20
N TYR A 123 8.40 -1.07 -6.33
CA TYR A 123 8.24 0.15 -5.53
C TYR A 123 8.29 -0.10 -4.02
N ASN A 124 7.74 -1.23 -3.56
CA ASN A 124 7.79 -1.59 -2.14
C ASN A 124 9.19 -2.02 -1.68
N TYR A 125 9.98 -2.69 -2.55
CA TYR A 125 11.33 -3.12 -2.19
C TYR A 125 12.33 -1.99 -2.26
N THR A 126 12.25 -1.14 -3.27
CA THR A 126 13.17 0.00 -3.46
C THR A 126 12.86 1.15 -2.52
N VAL A 127 11.67 1.15 -1.90
CA VAL A 127 11.17 2.27 -1.09
C VAL A 127 11.15 3.58 -1.90
N SER A 128 10.97 3.48 -3.22
CA SER A 128 10.99 4.59 -4.18
C SER A 128 9.69 4.67 -4.96
N ASP A 129 9.33 5.85 -5.44
CA ASP A 129 8.20 6.10 -6.34
C ASP A 129 8.57 5.92 -7.83
N THR A 130 9.85 5.69 -8.11
CA THR A 130 10.38 5.34 -9.41
C THR A 130 11.32 4.15 -9.30
N VAL A 131 11.36 3.31 -10.32
CA VAL A 131 12.21 2.13 -10.39
C VAL A 131 13.23 2.30 -11.51
N ASP A 132 14.52 2.31 -11.17
CA ASP A 132 15.57 2.07 -12.15
C ASP A 132 15.64 0.57 -12.41
N VAL A 133 15.09 0.15 -13.55
CA VAL A 133 14.95 -1.26 -13.90
C VAL A 133 16.27 -2.01 -13.86
N ARG A 134 17.36 -1.36 -14.27
CA ARG A 134 18.70 -1.99 -14.35
C ARG A 134 19.36 -2.15 -12.98
N ARG A 135 19.12 -1.18 -12.08
CA ARG A 135 19.72 -1.14 -10.75
C ARG A 135 18.87 -1.85 -9.70
N ASP A 136 17.57 -1.56 -9.72
CA ASP A 136 16.67 -1.83 -8.60
C ASP A 136 15.85 -3.10 -8.79
N PHE A 137 15.75 -3.61 -10.02
CA PHE A 137 14.94 -4.76 -10.34
C PHE A 137 15.83 -5.93 -10.74
N ALA A 138 16.26 -6.72 -9.76
CA ALA A 138 17.26 -7.77 -9.94
C ALA A 138 16.91 -8.81 -11.03
N ASP A 139 15.63 -9.04 -11.30
CA ASP A 139 15.19 -9.99 -12.33
C ASP A 139 13.72 -9.70 -12.74
N VAL A 140 13.51 -8.66 -13.56
CA VAL A 140 12.20 -8.30 -14.10
C VAL A 140 11.54 -9.47 -14.84
N PRO A 141 12.23 -10.15 -15.78
CA PRO A 141 11.64 -11.28 -16.48
C PRO A 141 11.11 -12.37 -15.54
N LYS A 142 11.85 -12.68 -14.48
CA LYS A 142 11.47 -13.69 -13.49
C LYS A 142 10.22 -13.30 -12.69
N ALA A 143 10.13 -12.02 -12.32
CA ALA A 143 8.95 -11.50 -11.63
C ALA A 143 7.70 -11.54 -12.53
N ILE A 144 7.80 -11.05 -13.78
CA ILE A 144 6.71 -11.09 -14.76
C ILE A 144 6.25 -12.53 -15.02
N ARG A 145 7.21 -13.45 -15.20
CA ARG A 145 6.92 -14.89 -15.40
C ARG A 145 6.18 -15.48 -14.20
N SER A 146 6.57 -15.13 -12.99
CA SER A 146 5.89 -15.60 -11.76
C SER A 146 4.47 -15.08 -11.65
N ILE A 147 4.24 -13.82 -12.02
CA ILE A 147 2.91 -13.19 -12.02
C ILE A 147 2.02 -13.86 -13.08
N LEU A 148 2.54 -14.06 -14.30
CA LEU A 148 1.84 -14.80 -15.35
C LEU A 148 1.43 -16.20 -14.89
N PHE A 149 2.34 -16.94 -14.28
CA PHE A 149 2.06 -18.30 -13.80
C PHE A 149 1.07 -18.29 -12.62
N SER A 150 1.12 -17.27 -11.77
CA SER A 150 0.11 -17.08 -10.72
C SER A 150 -1.28 -16.87 -11.31
N TYR A 151 -1.38 -16.07 -12.37
CA TYR A 151 -2.64 -15.86 -13.09
C TYR A 151 -3.15 -17.13 -13.74
N LEU A 152 -2.32 -17.80 -14.55
CA LEU A 152 -2.70 -19.02 -15.27
C LEU A 152 -3.06 -20.16 -14.31
N GLY A 153 -2.29 -20.33 -13.24
CA GLY A 153 -2.56 -21.32 -12.21
C GLY A 153 -3.86 -21.07 -11.44
N SER A 154 -4.17 -19.81 -11.17
CA SER A 154 -5.43 -19.44 -10.53
C SER A 154 -6.62 -19.69 -11.45
N VAL A 155 -6.53 -19.33 -12.73
CA VAL A 155 -7.57 -19.66 -13.73
C VAL A 155 -7.81 -21.18 -13.81
N HIS A 156 -6.72 -21.96 -13.83
CA HIS A 156 -6.80 -23.41 -13.86
C HIS A 156 -7.52 -23.96 -12.62
N LEU A 157 -7.14 -23.53 -11.41
CA LEU A 157 -7.76 -24.00 -10.17
C LEU A 157 -9.23 -23.62 -10.07
N ILE A 158 -9.56 -22.36 -10.39
CA ILE A 158 -10.94 -21.87 -10.34
C ILE A 158 -11.84 -22.75 -11.23
N ARG A 159 -11.41 -23.04 -12.46
CA ARG A 159 -12.20 -23.82 -13.41
C ARG A 159 -12.24 -25.31 -13.07
N SER A 160 -11.10 -25.92 -12.76
CA SER A 160 -11.01 -27.37 -12.52
C SER A 160 -11.75 -27.81 -11.24
N LEU A 161 -11.69 -26.99 -10.19
CA LEU A 161 -12.39 -27.25 -8.94
C LEU A 161 -13.85 -26.73 -8.94
N LYS A 162 -14.25 -25.98 -9.97
CA LYS A 162 -15.57 -25.32 -10.05
C LYS A 162 -15.82 -24.47 -8.80
N ILE A 163 -14.94 -23.48 -8.60
CA ILE A 163 -14.96 -22.60 -7.42
C ILE A 163 -16.08 -21.57 -7.55
N ASP A 164 -16.84 -21.38 -6.47
CA ASP A 164 -17.92 -20.40 -6.38
C ASP A 164 -17.40 -19.03 -5.88
N LEU A 165 -16.40 -19.04 -4.98
CA LEU A 165 -15.85 -17.85 -4.35
C LEU A 165 -14.33 -17.95 -4.22
N VAL A 166 -13.62 -16.91 -4.66
CA VAL A 166 -12.18 -16.75 -4.42
C VAL A 166 -11.96 -15.76 -3.27
N VAL A 167 -11.10 -16.11 -2.33
CA VAL A 167 -10.62 -15.17 -1.29
C VAL A 167 -9.13 -14.97 -1.44
N LEU A 168 -8.69 -13.71 -1.39
CA LEU A 168 -7.29 -13.31 -1.55
C LEU A 168 -6.98 -12.08 -0.70
N TRP A 169 -5.70 -11.85 -0.43
CA TRP A 169 -5.27 -10.68 0.33
C TRP A 169 -4.85 -9.52 -0.59
N ASN A 170 -5.10 -8.26 -0.17
CA ASN A 170 -4.56 -6.99 -0.70
C ASN A 170 -4.88 -6.67 -2.17
N SER A 171 -4.89 -7.60 -3.09
CA SER A 171 -5.19 -7.45 -4.55
C SER A 171 -4.31 -6.49 -5.36
N ARG A 172 -3.37 -5.76 -4.77
CA ARG A 172 -2.54 -4.76 -5.45
C ARG A 172 -1.24 -5.33 -6.00
N MET A 173 -0.57 -6.19 -5.22
CA MET A 173 0.82 -6.57 -5.47
C MET A 173 0.92 -7.89 -6.24
N SER A 174 1.87 -8.01 -7.16
CA SER A 174 2.33 -9.25 -7.81
C SER A 174 1.27 -10.35 -7.94
N GLU A 175 1.45 -11.45 -7.22
CA GLU A 175 0.59 -12.64 -7.27
C GLU A 175 -0.85 -12.35 -6.83
N HIS A 176 -1.06 -11.43 -5.87
CA HIS A 176 -2.41 -11.10 -5.39
C HIS A 176 -3.22 -10.39 -6.47
N ARG A 177 -2.57 -9.51 -7.26
CA ARG A 177 -3.22 -8.89 -8.42
C ARG A 177 -3.55 -9.93 -9.48
N ALA A 178 -2.64 -10.88 -9.71
CA ALA A 178 -2.87 -11.99 -10.62
C ALA A 178 -4.05 -12.87 -10.19
N HIS A 179 -4.19 -13.14 -8.90
CA HIS A 179 -5.31 -13.90 -8.33
C HIS A 179 -6.65 -13.19 -8.52
N MET A 180 -6.70 -11.88 -8.26
CA MET A 180 -7.90 -11.07 -8.49
C MET A 180 -8.29 -11.06 -9.96
N ARG A 181 -7.34 -10.77 -10.85
CA ARG A 181 -7.58 -10.76 -12.30
C ARG A 181 -8.03 -12.11 -12.86
N ALA A 182 -7.53 -13.22 -12.28
CA ALA A 182 -7.99 -14.56 -12.64
C ALA A 182 -9.45 -14.81 -12.24
N ALA A 183 -9.86 -14.35 -11.06
CA ALA A 183 -11.25 -14.44 -10.61
C ALA A 183 -12.19 -13.62 -11.53
N GLU A 184 -11.80 -12.38 -11.86
CA GLU A 184 -12.52 -11.53 -12.82
C GLU A 184 -12.64 -12.20 -14.19
N PHE A 185 -11.55 -12.75 -14.72
CA PHE A 185 -11.53 -13.46 -16.01
C PHE A 185 -12.45 -14.69 -16.02
N CYS A 186 -12.52 -15.40 -14.90
CA CYS A 186 -13.40 -16.55 -14.73
C CYS A 186 -14.85 -16.15 -14.41
N LYS A 187 -15.14 -14.87 -14.20
CA LYS A 187 -16.44 -14.35 -13.72
C LYS A 187 -16.87 -15.01 -12.41
N THR A 188 -15.90 -15.31 -11.55
CA THR A 188 -16.10 -15.90 -10.23
C THR A 188 -16.10 -14.79 -9.18
N GLU A 189 -17.04 -14.83 -8.23
CA GLU A 189 -17.07 -13.89 -7.12
C GLU A 189 -15.72 -13.93 -6.37
N PHE A 190 -15.23 -12.77 -5.96
CA PHE A 190 -14.00 -12.70 -5.17
C PHE A 190 -14.14 -11.73 -3.99
N TRP A 191 -13.46 -12.06 -2.92
CA TRP A 191 -13.37 -11.22 -1.73
C TRP A 191 -11.90 -10.94 -1.43
N VAL A 192 -11.61 -9.69 -1.11
CA VAL A 192 -10.26 -9.25 -0.76
C VAL A 192 -10.19 -8.95 0.73
N THR A 193 -9.21 -9.51 1.41
CA THR A 193 -8.96 -9.25 2.82
C THR A 193 -7.90 -8.17 2.97
N GLU A 194 -8.05 -7.26 3.95
CA GLU A 194 -7.10 -6.21 4.27
C GLU A 194 -7.23 -5.82 5.76
N ASP A 195 -6.33 -4.98 6.27
CA ASP A 195 -6.42 -4.41 7.61
C ASP A 195 -7.77 -3.69 7.81
N GLY A 196 -8.33 -3.83 9.02
CA GLY A 196 -9.52 -3.08 9.46
C GLY A 196 -9.15 -1.71 10.06
N ALA A 197 -9.97 -1.24 11.00
CA ALA A 197 -9.78 0.04 11.68
C ALA A 197 -8.42 0.13 12.41
N ASP A 198 -7.88 -0.99 12.83
CA ASP A 198 -6.55 -1.10 13.40
C ASP A 198 -5.89 -2.45 13.02
N ARG A 199 -4.60 -2.59 13.32
CA ARG A 199 -3.81 -3.80 12.99
C ARG A 199 -4.20 -5.08 13.75
N LYS A 200 -5.21 -5.02 14.61
CA LYS A 200 -5.82 -6.17 15.28
C LYS A 200 -7.18 -6.51 14.70
N LYS A 201 -7.60 -5.76 13.69
CA LYS A 201 -8.83 -5.99 12.95
C LYS A 201 -8.51 -6.30 11.50
N TRP A 202 -9.34 -7.11 10.90
CA TRP A 202 -9.32 -7.40 9.47
C TRP A 202 -10.67 -7.04 8.85
N ASN A 203 -10.66 -6.78 7.55
CA ASN A 203 -11.87 -6.44 6.81
C ASN A 203 -11.93 -7.22 5.50
N ILE A 204 -13.14 -7.37 4.95
CA ILE A 204 -13.42 -8.01 3.68
C ILE A 204 -14.02 -6.99 2.72
N PHE A 205 -13.47 -6.91 1.52
CA PHE A 205 -13.95 -6.12 0.40
C PHE A 205 -14.50 -7.08 -0.67
N LYS A 206 -15.82 -6.99 -0.92
CA LYS A 206 -16.52 -7.93 -1.80
C LYS A 206 -16.55 -7.41 -3.23
N SER A 207 -15.93 -8.15 -4.16
CA SER A 207 -15.91 -7.87 -5.60
C SER A 207 -15.22 -6.55 -6.01
N TYR A 208 -14.36 -5.99 -5.16
CA TYR A 208 -13.51 -4.84 -5.49
C TYR A 208 -12.21 -4.84 -4.65
N SER A 209 -11.24 -4.05 -5.13
CA SER A 209 -9.95 -3.88 -4.44
C SER A 209 -10.11 -2.95 -3.23
N PRO A 210 -9.45 -3.24 -2.08
CA PRO A 210 -9.34 -2.28 -0.98
C PRO A 210 -8.63 -0.98 -1.37
N HIS A 211 -8.00 -0.94 -2.55
CA HIS A 211 -7.33 0.24 -3.10
C HIS A 211 -8.17 1.00 -4.13
N ASP A 212 -9.38 0.56 -4.42
CA ASP A 212 -10.34 1.30 -5.25
C ASP A 212 -10.87 2.52 -4.48
N PRO A 213 -10.57 3.76 -4.92
CA PRO A 213 -10.93 4.96 -4.18
C PRO A 213 -12.44 5.21 -4.18
N GLU A 214 -13.14 4.93 -5.27
CA GLU A 214 -14.58 5.16 -5.38
C GLU A 214 -15.38 4.17 -4.53
N ALA A 215 -15.00 2.88 -4.60
CA ALA A 215 -15.64 1.85 -3.79
C ALA A 215 -15.43 2.07 -2.29
N ASN A 216 -14.20 2.47 -1.88
CA ASN A 216 -13.93 2.81 -0.48
C ASN A 216 -14.70 4.02 -0.01
N GLN A 217 -14.80 5.05 -0.85
CA GLN A 217 -15.57 6.22 -0.51
C GLN A 217 -17.03 5.90 -0.29
N LYS A 218 -17.64 5.12 -1.19
CA LYS A 218 -19.01 4.64 -1.02
C LYS A 218 -19.15 3.86 0.27
N LEU A 219 -18.20 2.98 0.58
CA LEU A 219 -18.19 2.17 1.79
C LEU A 219 -18.13 3.05 3.07
N ILE A 220 -17.32 4.12 3.06
CA ILE A 220 -17.24 5.08 4.16
C ILE A 220 -18.59 5.76 4.39
N VAL A 221 -19.22 6.27 3.32
CA VAL A 221 -20.52 6.94 3.39
C VAL A 221 -21.62 5.96 3.82
N ASP A 222 -21.67 4.77 3.23
CA ASP A 222 -22.67 3.76 3.55
C ASP A 222 -22.55 3.28 5.01
N THR A 223 -21.32 3.16 5.52
CA THR A 223 -21.07 2.77 6.91
C THR A 223 -21.59 3.85 7.89
N TRP A 224 -21.34 5.11 7.57
CA TRP A 224 -21.87 6.24 8.32
C TRP A 224 -23.40 6.29 8.32
N ASN A 225 -24.01 6.14 7.15
CA ASN A 225 -25.46 6.25 6.96
C ASN A 225 -26.23 5.10 7.62
N ARG A 226 -25.65 3.89 7.62
CA ARG A 226 -26.28 2.72 8.28
C ARG A 226 -26.31 2.81 9.79
N CYS A 227 -25.44 3.62 10.41
CA CYS A 227 -25.44 3.79 11.86
C CYS A 227 -26.47 4.83 12.27
N ALA A 228 -27.53 4.39 12.94
CA ALA A 228 -28.58 5.28 13.49
C ALA A 228 -28.17 5.92 14.83
N SER A 229 -27.18 5.39 15.54
CA SER A 229 -26.77 5.88 16.85
C SER A 229 -26.17 7.27 16.80
N GLN A 230 -26.58 8.16 17.69
CA GLN A 230 -25.98 9.49 17.86
C GLN A 230 -24.53 9.42 18.39
N GLU A 231 -24.15 8.31 18.99
CA GLU A 231 -22.79 8.07 19.48
C GLU A 231 -21.75 8.09 18.35
N LYS A 232 -22.18 7.82 17.10
CA LYS A 232 -21.29 7.88 15.92
C LYS A 232 -20.53 9.20 15.81
N TYR A 233 -21.14 10.31 16.21
CA TYR A 233 -20.50 11.64 16.17
C TYR A 233 -19.34 11.74 17.16
N ASN A 234 -19.48 11.16 18.35
CA ASN A 234 -18.44 11.15 19.37
C ASN A 234 -17.29 10.20 18.95
N ILE A 235 -17.63 9.03 18.42
CA ILE A 235 -16.65 8.08 17.88
C ILE A 235 -15.84 8.73 16.76
N ALA A 236 -16.51 9.38 15.80
CA ALA A 236 -15.86 10.08 14.70
C ALA A 236 -14.90 11.17 15.16
N LYS A 237 -15.37 12.06 16.07
CA LYS A 237 -14.54 13.14 16.64
C LYS A 237 -13.34 12.58 17.39
N LYS A 238 -13.57 11.53 18.18
CA LYS A 238 -12.53 10.90 18.99
C LYS A 238 -11.38 10.39 18.11
N TRP A 239 -11.63 9.87 16.92
CA TRP A 239 -10.57 9.42 16.00
C TRP A 239 -9.58 10.53 15.69
N PHE A 240 -10.04 11.74 15.36
CA PHE A 240 -9.17 12.88 15.07
C PHE A 240 -8.40 13.36 16.30
N VAL A 241 -9.07 13.39 17.46
CA VAL A 241 -8.44 13.78 18.74
C VAL A 241 -7.35 12.77 19.11
N ASP A 242 -7.68 11.47 19.08
CA ASP A 242 -6.73 10.41 19.41
C ASP A 242 -5.52 10.36 18.48
N ARG A 243 -5.69 10.70 17.18
CA ARG A 243 -4.57 10.84 16.25
C ARG A 243 -3.66 12.00 16.64
N ARG A 244 -4.23 13.17 16.92
CA ARG A 244 -3.47 14.36 17.35
C ARG A 244 -2.73 14.13 18.65
N ASP A 245 -3.35 13.43 19.59
CA ASP A 245 -2.73 13.11 20.88
C ASP A 245 -1.77 11.92 20.87
N GLY A 246 -1.65 11.21 19.74
CA GLY A 246 -0.76 10.05 19.59
C GLY A 246 -1.28 8.80 20.32
N VAL A 247 -2.57 8.71 20.64
CA VAL A 247 -3.14 7.61 21.46
C VAL A 247 -3.50 6.39 20.61
N LEU A 248 -3.61 6.53 19.28
CA LEU A 248 -3.94 5.42 18.36
C LEU A 248 -2.75 4.46 18.20
N LYS A 249 -2.70 3.44 19.05
CA LYS A 249 -1.57 2.51 19.14
C LYS A 249 -1.41 1.54 17.95
N ASN A 250 -2.50 1.19 17.30
CA ASN A 250 -2.52 0.13 16.26
C ASN A 250 -2.72 0.69 14.83
N GLN A 251 -2.75 2.00 14.69
CA GLN A 251 -2.80 2.69 13.39
C GLN A 251 -1.47 3.40 13.12
N PRO A 252 -1.07 3.58 11.86
CA PRO A 252 0.09 4.37 11.52
C PRO A 252 -0.07 5.79 12.08
N ASN A 253 0.74 6.12 13.07
CA ASN A 253 0.82 7.45 13.67
C ASN A 253 2.30 7.80 13.85
N PHE A 254 2.66 9.02 13.47
CA PHE A 254 4.05 9.49 13.50
C PHE A 254 4.28 10.60 14.51
N VAL A 255 3.26 10.92 15.31
CA VAL A 255 3.33 11.97 16.34
C VAL A 255 4.39 11.63 17.40
N ASP A 256 4.56 10.36 17.73
CA ASP A 256 5.57 9.88 18.69
C ASP A 256 7.00 10.23 18.30
N LYS A 257 7.26 10.46 17.00
CA LYS A 257 8.57 10.84 16.46
C LYS A 257 8.80 12.35 16.40
N GLN A 258 7.78 13.13 16.74
CA GLN A 258 7.78 14.60 16.70
C GLN A 258 7.84 15.18 18.10
N THR A 259 8.15 16.46 18.21
CA THR A 259 8.14 17.16 19.49
C THR A 259 6.88 18.01 19.56
N LYS A 260 5.97 17.67 20.47
CA LYS A 260 4.66 18.34 20.62
C LYS A 260 4.81 19.86 20.69
N LYS A 261 4.02 20.57 19.89
CA LYS A 261 4.03 22.04 19.73
C LYS A 261 5.31 22.65 19.14
N LYS A 262 6.31 21.85 18.78
CA LYS A 262 7.52 22.34 18.15
C LYS A 262 7.26 22.71 16.69
N VAL A 263 7.79 23.85 16.28
CA VAL A 263 7.82 24.32 14.89
C VAL A 263 9.28 24.58 14.53
N SER A 264 9.69 24.24 13.31
CA SER A 264 11.03 24.52 12.81
C SER A 264 11.29 26.03 12.77
N SER A 265 12.50 26.46 13.11
CA SER A 265 12.93 27.86 13.02
C SER A 265 13.01 28.39 11.57
N GLU A 266 12.98 27.49 10.58
CA GLU A 266 12.91 27.89 9.17
C GLU A 266 11.52 28.42 8.77
N ILE A 267 10.49 28.18 9.60
CA ILE A 267 9.11 28.62 9.35
C ILE A 267 8.92 30.03 9.91
N LYS A 268 8.58 30.96 9.06
CA LYS A 268 8.36 32.38 9.35
C LYS A 268 6.92 32.59 9.80
N CYS A 269 6.69 32.61 11.11
CA CYS A 269 5.34 32.68 11.68
C CYS A 269 4.53 33.91 11.31
N GLU A 270 5.21 35.00 10.88
CA GLU A 270 4.61 36.24 10.39
C GLU A 270 4.04 36.14 8.97
N LYS A 271 4.38 35.07 8.24
CA LYS A 271 3.90 34.85 6.88
C LYS A 271 2.68 33.91 6.82
N LYS A 272 1.92 34.00 5.75
CA LYS A 272 0.85 33.05 5.43
C LYS A 272 1.45 31.73 4.97
N ILE A 273 1.39 30.69 5.80
CA ILE A 273 2.03 29.41 5.53
C ILE A 273 1.15 28.55 4.59
N VAL A 274 1.67 28.23 3.43
CA VAL A 274 1.12 27.19 2.54
C VAL A 274 1.81 25.88 2.84
N ALA A 275 1.16 25.01 3.63
CA ALA A 275 1.76 23.74 4.05
C ALA A 275 1.41 22.62 3.06
N ILE A 276 2.43 22.11 2.37
CA ILE A 276 2.33 20.96 1.46
C ILE A 276 2.78 19.71 2.20
N PHE A 277 1.88 18.75 2.38
CA PHE A 277 2.22 17.47 2.98
C PHE A 277 2.38 16.40 1.91
N SER A 278 3.59 15.87 1.77
CA SER A 278 3.82 14.73 0.89
C SER A 278 3.20 13.45 1.45
N SER A 279 2.99 12.47 0.59
CA SER A 279 2.54 11.13 0.94
C SER A 279 3.58 10.09 0.52
N THR A 280 3.41 8.86 0.96
CA THR A 280 4.20 7.72 0.49
C THR A 280 3.69 7.32 -0.90
N TRP A 281 4.03 8.11 -1.92
CA TRP A 281 3.47 8.00 -3.28
C TRP A 281 3.59 6.60 -3.89
N ARG A 282 4.65 5.87 -3.60
CA ARG A 282 4.86 4.48 -4.05
C ARG A 282 3.68 3.55 -3.77
N GLU A 283 2.89 3.82 -2.72
CA GLU A 283 1.74 3.01 -2.36
C GLU A 283 0.60 3.17 -3.37
N PHE A 284 0.52 4.33 -4.02
CA PHE A 284 -0.52 4.68 -5.00
C PHE A 284 -0.07 4.41 -6.44
N ALA A 285 1.20 4.65 -6.75
CA ALA A 285 1.77 4.49 -8.10
C ALA A 285 1.57 3.10 -8.73
N SER A 286 1.22 2.12 -7.93
CA SER A 286 1.02 0.73 -8.32
C SER A 286 -0.41 0.22 -8.18
N CYS A 287 -1.36 1.10 -7.86
CA CYS A 287 -2.76 0.69 -7.70
C CYS A 287 -3.48 0.63 -9.05
N GLY A 288 -3.45 1.68 -9.82
CA GLY A 288 -4.11 1.81 -11.10
C GLY A 288 -4.14 3.27 -11.56
N ASP A 289 -4.70 3.52 -12.76
CA ASP A 289 -4.75 4.85 -13.36
C ASP A 289 -5.64 5.83 -12.58
N GLU A 290 -6.59 5.31 -11.79
CA GLU A 290 -7.41 6.09 -10.87
C GLU A 290 -6.62 6.84 -9.80
N TRP A 291 -5.37 6.43 -9.58
CA TRP A 291 -4.44 7.09 -8.66
C TRP A 291 -3.45 8.04 -9.35
N ASN A 292 -3.51 8.17 -10.67
CA ASN A 292 -2.66 9.11 -11.38
C ASN A 292 -2.89 10.54 -10.87
N LEU A 293 -1.81 11.30 -10.78
CA LEU A 293 -1.90 12.73 -10.41
C LEU A 293 -2.44 13.53 -11.59
N PRO A 294 -3.19 14.61 -11.32
CA PRO A 294 -3.74 15.46 -12.39
C PRO A 294 -2.65 16.22 -13.17
N PHE A 295 -1.48 16.40 -12.58
CA PHE A 295 -0.29 16.97 -13.19
C PHE A 295 0.98 16.38 -12.57
N GLY A 296 2.01 16.16 -13.39
CA GLY A 296 3.23 15.45 -12.99
C GLY A 296 3.06 13.93 -12.94
N ALA A 297 4.07 13.19 -13.34
CA ALA A 297 4.04 11.73 -13.33
C ALA A 297 4.33 11.13 -11.94
N THR A 298 5.04 11.89 -11.10
CA THR A 298 5.31 11.57 -9.70
C THR A 298 4.90 12.71 -8.80
N GLN A 299 4.80 12.46 -7.50
CA GLN A 299 4.48 13.52 -6.53
C GLN A 299 5.57 14.62 -6.51
N PHE A 300 6.84 14.26 -6.66
CA PHE A 300 7.92 15.23 -6.75
C PHE A 300 7.78 16.14 -7.97
N GLU A 301 7.48 15.57 -9.15
CA GLU A 301 7.24 16.34 -10.37
C GLU A 301 6.01 17.23 -10.26
N ALA A 302 4.93 16.72 -9.66
CA ALA A 302 3.73 17.50 -9.40
C ALA A 302 4.03 18.72 -8.51
N ILE A 303 4.82 18.52 -7.45
CA ILE A 303 5.25 19.61 -6.57
C ILE A 303 6.13 20.60 -7.33
N LYS A 304 7.06 20.16 -8.17
CA LYS A 304 7.89 21.06 -9.00
C LYS A 304 7.04 21.93 -9.92
N VAL A 305 6.09 21.32 -10.63
CA VAL A 305 5.18 22.06 -11.52
C VAL A 305 4.33 23.05 -10.72
N LEU A 306 3.86 22.65 -9.56
CA LEU A 306 3.11 23.52 -8.66
C LEU A 306 3.95 24.70 -8.17
N LEU A 307 5.18 24.50 -7.74
CA LEU A 307 6.08 25.57 -7.26
C LEU A 307 6.31 26.64 -8.33
N GLN A 308 6.34 26.28 -9.62
CA GLN A 308 6.42 27.27 -10.71
C GLN A 308 5.23 28.23 -10.70
N ALA A 309 4.01 27.72 -10.47
CA ALA A 309 2.83 28.57 -10.34
C ALA A 309 2.84 29.38 -9.04
N LEU A 310 3.33 28.81 -7.94
CA LEU A 310 3.41 29.46 -6.64
C LEU A 310 4.50 30.56 -6.56
N ASN A 311 5.45 30.60 -7.49
CA ASN A 311 6.44 31.70 -7.58
C ASN A 311 5.79 33.09 -7.84
N THR A 312 4.52 33.13 -8.17
CA THR A 312 3.75 34.39 -8.32
C THR A 312 3.18 34.92 -7.00
N LEU A 313 3.27 34.15 -5.92
CA LEU A 313 2.88 34.61 -4.59
C LEU A 313 3.84 35.69 -4.11
N ASP A 314 3.28 36.70 -3.47
CA ASP A 314 4.08 37.79 -2.87
C ASP A 314 4.79 37.34 -1.58
N ASP A 315 5.65 38.22 -1.07
CA ASP A 315 6.46 37.95 0.13
C ASP A 315 5.67 37.72 1.42
N SER A 316 4.35 37.94 1.41
CA SER A 316 3.49 37.63 2.56
C SER A 316 3.25 36.13 2.75
N TYR A 317 3.61 35.31 1.75
CA TYR A 317 3.46 33.86 1.78
C TYR A 317 4.80 33.15 2.02
N GLN A 318 4.73 31.97 2.65
CA GLN A 318 5.82 31.02 2.68
C GLN A 318 5.29 29.63 2.33
N VAL A 319 5.94 28.97 1.37
CA VAL A 319 5.65 27.56 1.05
C VAL A 319 6.52 26.67 1.95
N VAL A 320 5.87 25.75 2.66
CA VAL A 320 6.51 24.77 3.53
C VAL A 320 6.14 23.37 3.06
N ILE A 321 7.11 22.56 2.66
CA ILE A 321 6.91 21.16 2.29
C ILE A 321 7.29 20.29 3.49
N ARG A 322 6.33 19.53 4.02
CA ARG A 322 6.54 18.53 5.05
C ARG A 322 6.62 17.15 4.43
N MET A 323 7.81 16.57 4.38
CA MET A 323 8.00 15.22 3.87
C MET A 323 7.38 14.17 4.80
N HIS A 324 6.84 13.11 4.20
CA HIS A 324 6.22 12.03 4.98
C HIS A 324 7.29 11.25 5.76
N PRO A 325 7.08 10.95 7.06
CA PRO A 325 8.07 10.25 7.89
C PRO A 325 8.55 8.89 7.35
N ASN A 326 7.74 8.17 6.58
CA ASN A 326 8.13 6.92 5.94
C ASN A 326 9.17 7.08 4.83
N GLN A 327 9.38 8.30 4.31
CA GLN A 327 10.40 8.57 3.29
C GLN A 327 11.83 8.55 3.85
N ILE A 328 12.02 8.44 5.17
CA ILE A 328 13.33 8.29 5.80
C ILE A 328 14.15 7.12 5.22
N ASN A 329 13.49 6.10 4.70
CA ASN A 329 14.12 4.95 4.07
C ASN A 329 14.31 5.11 2.55
N ALA A 330 14.06 6.29 1.99
CA ALA A 330 14.15 6.62 0.57
C ALA A 330 15.14 7.79 0.33
N PRO A 331 16.46 7.62 0.60
CA PRO A 331 17.42 8.72 0.60
C PRO A 331 17.46 9.49 -0.72
N LEU A 332 17.34 8.82 -1.86
CA LEU A 332 17.30 9.48 -3.17
C LEU A 332 16.09 10.39 -3.35
N GLU A 333 14.93 10.02 -2.78
CA GLU A 333 13.75 10.90 -2.78
C GLU A 333 13.95 12.07 -1.83
N VAL A 334 14.53 11.82 -0.66
CA VAL A 334 14.84 12.89 0.30
C VAL A 334 15.74 13.94 -0.34
N ASP A 335 16.82 13.52 -1.01
CA ASP A 335 17.75 14.42 -1.70
C ASP A 335 17.05 15.25 -2.79
N LYS A 336 16.17 14.63 -3.58
CA LYS A 336 15.34 15.35 -4.57
C LYS A 336 14.48 16.43 -3.93
N PHE A 337 13.78 16.12 -2.83
CA PHE A 337 12.97 17.11 -2.13
C PHE A 337 13.81 18.22 -1.50
N LEU A 338 14.96 17.89 -0.91
CA LEU A 338 15.87 18.87 -0.31
C LEU A 338 16.45 19.84 -1.34
N SER A 339 16.64 19.42 -2.59
CA SER A 339 17.11 20.32 -3.66
C SER A 339 16.13 21.46 -3.96
N LEU A 340 14.84 21.35 -3.57
CA LEU A 340 13.87 22.44 -3.71
C LEU A 340 14.16 23.63 -2.82
N ARG A 341 15.01 23.48 -1.81
CA ARG A 341 15.48 24.58 -0.93
C ARG A 341 16.25 25.66 -1.71
N GLU A 342 16.93 25.28 -2.78
CA GLU A 342 17.66 26.21 -3.66
C GLU A 342 16.71 27.27 -4.27
N GLY A 343 15.42 26.92 -4.45
CA GLY A 343 14.36 27.84 -4.89
C GLY A 343 13.69 28.64 -3.75
N GLY A 344 14.27 28.67 -2.54
CA GLY A 344 13.74 29.42 -1.40
C GLY A 344 12.56 28.74 -0.67
N VAL A 345 12.27 27.49 -0.98
CA VAL A 345 11.20 26.70 -0.35
C VAL A 345 11.69 26.09 0.96
N CYS A 346 10.90 26.22 2.03
CA CYS A 346 11.19 25.53 3.29
C CYS A 346 10.82 24.05 3.15
N VAL A 347 11.80 23.15 3.26
CA VAL A 347 11.58 21.70 3.17
C VAL A 347 11.93 21.06 4.50
N LEU A 348 10.96 20.48 5.17
CA LEU A 348 11.11 19.72 6.40
C LEU A 348 11.32 18.24 6.07
N PRO A 349 12.52 17.68 6.28
CA PRO A 349 12.82 16.29 5.95
C PRO A 349 12.05 15.29 6.84
N PRO A 350 12.06 13.98 6.51
CA PRO A 350 11.27 12.97 7.24
C PRO A 350 11.58 12.88 8.74
N GLU A 351 12.83 13.13 9.13
CA GLU A 351 13.30 13.09 10.52
C GLU A 351 13.06 14.38 11.31
N ASP A 352 12.61 15.47 10.65
CA ASP A 352 12.34 16.73 11.32
C ASP A 352 11.33 16.57 12.45
N LYS A 353 11.57 17.29 13.56
CA LYS A 353 10.78 17.18 14.79
C LYS A 353 9.60 18.15 14.86
N THR A 354 9.29 18.89 13.81
CA THR A 354 8.13 19.75 13.74
C THR A 354 6.86 18.94 13.97
N ASP A 355 6.04 19.42 14.87
CA ASP A 355 4.71 18.86 15.15
C ASP A 355 3.80 19.10 13.95
N THR A 356 3.27 18.03 13.38
CA THR A 356 2.32 18.07 12.25
C THR A 356 1.12 18.95 12.56
N TYR A 357 0.57 18.85 13.76
CA TYR A 357 -0.62 19.61 14.12
C TYR A 357 -0.33 21.08 14.44
N ALA A 358 0.84 21.37 15.00
CA ALA A 358 1.28 22.77 15.13
C ALA A 358 1.45 23.43 13.76
N LEU A 359 2.00 22.70 12.77
CA LEU A 359 2.11 23.18 11.40
C LEU A 359 0.72 23.37 10.75
N ILE A 360 -0.23 22.43 10.94
CA ILE A 360 -1.62 22.60 10.49
C ILE A 360 -2.24 23.84 11.14
N ASP A 361 -2.13 24.00 12.47
CA ASP A 361 -2.77 25.09 13.23
C ASP A 361 -2.28 26.47 12.76
N MET A 362 -1.02 26.62 12.37
CA MET A 362 -0.47 27.88 11.88
C MET A 362 -0.64 28.10 10.38
N SER A 363 -1.04 27.05 9.61
CA SER A 363 -1.17 27.17 8.16
C SER A 363 -2.31 28.07 7.74
N HIS A 364 -2.09 28.86 6.69
CA HIS A 364 -3.11 29.57 5.95
C HIS A 364 -4.01 28.58 5.19
N CYS A 365 -3.38 27.58 4.55
CA CYS A 365 -4.03 26.43 3.96
C CYS A 365 -3.10 25.21 3.93
N VAL A 366 -3.70 24.03 3.82
CA VAL A 366 -3.01 22.75 3.74
C VAL A 366 -3.26 22.14 2.37
N LEU A 367 -2.20 21.71 1.68
CA LEU A 367 -2.26 21.02 0.40
C LEU A 367 -1.74 19.60 0.51
N THR A 368 -2.46 18.64 -0.09
CA THR A 368 -2.07 17.23 -0.13
C THR A 368 -2.32 16.62 -1.51
N PHE A 369 -1.64 15.50 -1.77
CA PHE A 369 -1.84 14.66 -2.96
C PHE A 369 -2.50 13.31 -2.64
N GLY A 370 -3.25 13.23 -1.52
CA GLY A 370 -3.93 12.03 -1.05
C GLY A 370 -3.65 11.69 0.42
N SER A 371 -2.77 12.45 1.09
CA SER A 371 -2.46 12.26 2.52
C SER A 371 -3.69 12.50 3.39
N THR A 372 -3.85 11.70 4.45
CA THR A 372 -4.92 11.88 5.48
C THR A 372 -4.85 13.24 6.17
N VAL A 373 -3.69 13.91 6.14
CA VAL A 373 -3.54 15.27 6.67
C VAL A 373 -4.53 16.25 6.05
N GLY A 374 -4.97 16.03 4.80
CA GLY A 374 -5.96 16.88 4.14
C GLY A 374 -7.33 16.86 4.84
N ILE A 375 -7.83 15.69 5.20
CA ILE A 375 -9.10 15.59 5.96
C ILE A 375 -8.92 16.00 7.43
N GLU A 376 -7.76 15.75 8.01
CA GLU A 376 -7.43 16.22 9.36
C GLU A 376 -7.40 17.75 9.42
N ALA A 377 -6.84 18.42 8.42
CA ALA A 377 -6.87 19.88 8.32
C ALA A 377 -8.30 20.44 8.32
N CYS A 378 -9.21 19.85 7.55
CA CYS A 378 -10.63 20.23 7.56
C CYS A 378 -11.24 20.06 8.96
N PHE A 379 -11.03 18.94 9.64
CA PHE A 379 -11.52 18.71 11.00
C PHE A 379 -11.02 19.76 11.98
N TRP A 380 -9.76 20.21 11.86
CA TRP A 380 -9.15 21.25 12.71
C TRP A 380 -9.42 22.68 12.23
N GLY A 381 -10.36 22.87 11.28
CA GLY A 381 -10.82 24.18 10.84
C GLY A 381 -9.82 24.92 9.96
N LYS A 382 -9.05 24.19 9.14
CA LYS A 382 -8.13 24.77 8.16
C LYS A 382 -8.61 24.49 6.73
N PRO A 383 -8.48 25.47 5.82
CA PRO A 383 -8.70 25.23 4.40
C PRO A 383 -7.81 24.10 3.90
N SER A 384 -8.40 23.12 3.21
CA SER A 384 -7.71 21.98 2.65
C SER A 384 -7.84 21.94 1.14
N ILE A 385 -6.73 21.73 0.44
CA ILE A 385 -6.63 21.58 -1.01
C ILE A 385 -6.13 20.15 -1.30
N LEU A 386 -6.78 19.47 -2.24
CA LEU A 386 -6.41 18.14 -2.68
C LEU A 386 -6.10 18.16 -4.18
N SER A 387 -4.89 17.71 -4.57
CA SER A 387 -4.46 17.59 -5.97
C SER A 387 -4.02 16.17 -6.31
N GLY A 388 -4.83 15.20 -5.94
CA GLY A 388 -4.66 13.78 -6.19
C GLY A 388 -5.90 13.02 -5.79
N ASN A 389 -5.87 11.69 -5.87
CA ASN A 389 -6.98 10.89 -5.40
C ASN A 389 -6.84 10.54 -3.91
N SER A 390 -7.96 10.30 -3.25
CA SER A 390 -8.01 9.89 -1.84
C SER A 390 -9.35 9.24 -1.51
N TYR A 391 -9.42 8.52 -0.41
CA TYR A 391 -10.67 7.93 0.07
C TYR A 391 -11.67 8.97 0.64
N TYR A 392 -11.29 10.25 0.71
CA TYR A 392 -12.13 11.35 1.18
C TYR A 392 -12.43 12.41 0.10
N LYS A 393 -12.00 12.19 -1.15
CA LYS A 393 -12.13 13.18 -2.24
C LYS A 393 -13.55 13.75 -2.38
N HIS A 394 -14.59 12.93 -2.25
CA HIS A 394 -15.99 13.35 -2.43
C HIS A 394 -16.74 13.70 -1.12
N LEU A 395 -16.05 13.69 0.04
CA LEU A 395 -16.68 14.06 1.31
C LEU A 395 -16.80 15.56 1.53
N ASP A 396 -16.47 16.38 0.53
CA ASP A 396 -16.45 17.85 0.61
C ASP A 396 -15.64 18.39 1.81
N VAL A 397 -14.49 17.77 2.07
CA VAL A 397 -13.55 18.15 3.14
C VAL A 397 -12.35 18.95 2.62
N ALA A 398 -12.13 18.92 1.31
CA ALA A 398 -11.06 19.64 0.65
C ALA A 398 -11.56 20.19 -0.70
N THR A 399 -10.96 21.27 -1.17
CA THR A 399 -11.18 21.73 -2.55
C THR A 399 -10.30 20.93 -3.49
N TYR A 400 -10.89 20.17 -4.40
CA TYR A 400 -10.17 19.40 -5.39
C TYR A 400 -9.69 20.27 -6.54
N CYS A 401 -8.40 20.20 -6.87
CA CYS A 401 -7.76 21.01 -7.90
C CYS A 401 -6.99 20.13 -8.90
N GLU A 402 -7.33 20.24 -10.18
CA GLU A 402 -6.74 19.46 -11.27
C GLU A 402 -5.62 20.20 -12.02
N SER A 403 -5.31 21.43 -11.64
CA SER A 403 -4.23 22.20 -12.24
C SER A 403 -3.52 23.07 -11.21
N PRO A 404 -2.23 23.42 -11.45
CA PRO A 404 -1.48 24.33 -10.58
C PRO A 404 -2.15 25.69 -10.43
N GLN A 405 -2.80 26.20 -11.48
CA GLN A 405 -3.51 27.47 -11.44
C GLN A 405 -4.76 27.40 -10.53
N ALA A 406 -5.49 26.28 -10.55
CA ALA A 406 -6.60 26.07 -9.62
C ALA A 406 -6.12 26.01 -8.17
N VAL A 407 -4.96 25.40 -7.92
CA VAL A 407 -4.33 25.40 -6.59
C VAL A 407 -3.97 26.81 -6.16
N LEU A 408 -3.29 27.58 -7.00
CA LEU A 408 -2.92 28.98 -6.71
C LEU A 408 -4.15 29.82 -6.37
N ASN A 409 -5.21 29.72 -7.17
CA ASN A 409 -6.48 30.41 -6.88
C ASN A 409 -7.05 30.07 -5.51
N ASN A 410 -7.01 28.80 -5.12
CA ASN A 410 -7.51 28.37 -3.81
C ASN A 410 -6.56 28.70 -2.65
N ILE A 411 -5.28 28.97 -2.90
CA ILE A 411 -4.36 29.54 -1.91
C ILE A 411 -4.69 31.02 -1.67
N LEU A 412 -4.96 31.78 -2.74
CA LEU A 412 -5.30 33.19 -2.65
C LEU A 412 -6.70 33.41 -2.04
N HIS A 413 -7.64 32.53 -2.36
CA HIS A 413 -9.03 32.56 -1.91
C HIS A 413 -9.43 31.22 -1.24
N PRO A 414 -8.89 30.91 -0.06
CA PRO A 414 -9.07 29.60 0.55
C PRO A 414 -10.51 29.38 1.03
N VAL A 415 -11.05 28.20 0.74
CA VAL A 415 -12.41 27.81 1.12
C VAL A 415 -12.35 26.90 2.34
N LEU A 416 -12.96 27.36 3.43
CA LEU A 416 -13.12 26.55 4.63
C LEU A 416 -14.32 25.61 4.47
N LYS A 417 -14.09 24.31 4.60
CA LYS A 417 -15.12 23.28 4.57
C LYS A 417 -15.67 22.99 5.97
N LYS A 418 -16.89 22.45 6.04
CA LYS A 418 -17.50 22.07 7.33
C LYS A 418 -16.77 20.86 7.90
N LYS A 419 -16.35 20.95 9.16
CA LYS A 419 -15.64 19.84 9.82
C LYS A 419 -16.48 18.57 9.96
N GLU A 420 -17.82 18.72 10.00
CA GLU A 420 -18.77 17.61 10.05
C GLU A 420 -18.67 16.70 8.84
N ASN A 421 -18.24 17.23 7.71
CA ASN A 421 -18.00 16.47 6.47
C ASN A 421 -16.90 15.40 6.66
N SER A 422 -16.00 15.59 7.64
CA SER A 422 -14.95 14.61 7.96
C SER A 422 -15.42 13.44 8.83
N PHE A 423 -16.59 13.55 9.47
CA PHE A 423 -17.05 12.56 10.44
C PHE A 423 -17.27 11.15 9.86
N PRO A 424 -17.81 10.98 8.65
CA PRO A 424 -17.93 9.64 8.05
C PRO A 424 -16.61 8.91 8.00
N TYR A 425 -15.52 9.61 7.66
CA TYR A 425 -14.17 9.05 7.61
C TYR A 425 -13.67 8.64 9.00
N GLY A 426 -13.76 9.54 9.99
CA GLY A 426 -13.31 9.24 11.37
C GLY A 426 -14.09 8.09 11.98
N TYR A 427 -15.40 8.00 11.73
CA TYR A 427 -16.25 6.90 12.19
C TYR A 427 -15.83 5.56 11.53
N TYR A 428 -15.66 5.55 10.20
CA TYR A 428 -15.25 4.37 9.47
C TYR A 428 -13.93 3.82 9.99
N TYR A 429 -12.89 4.66 10.07
CA TYR A 429 -11.56 4.25 10.54
C TYR A 429 -11.46 3.97 12.05
N SER A 430 -12.52 4.24 12.81
CA SER A 430 -12.66 3.79 14.21
C SER A 430 -13.32 2.42 14.32
N THR A 431 -14.20 2.07 13.38
CA THR A 431 -15.13 0.95 13.57
C THR A 431 -14.95 -0.20 12.60
N VAL A 432 -14.41 0.06 11.38
CA VAL A 432 -14.35 -0.94 10.32
C VAL A 432 -13.55 -2.17 10.70
N GLY A 433 -14.06 -3.32 10.27
CA GLY A 433 -13.42 -4.62 10.46
C GLY A 433 -13.74 -5.29 11.78
N GLU A 434 -13.39 -6.56 11.84
CA GLU A 434 -13.63 -7.44 12.97
C GLU A 434 -12.31 -7.78 13.66
N SER A 435 -12.33 -7.85 14.99
CA SER A 435 -11.18 -8.31 15.76
C SER A 435 -10.91 -9.79 15.48
N TYR A 436 -9.63 -10.15 15.44
CA TYR A 436 -9.19 -11.53 15.28
C TYR A 436 -8.02 -11.84 16.19
N GLU A 437 -7.94 -13.09 16.58
CA GLU A 437 -6.76 -13.67 17.21
C GLU A 437 -6.47 -15.02 16.55
N ILE A 438 -5.28 -15.15 16.00
CA ILE A 438 -4.79 -16.41 15.47
C ILE A 438 -3.34 -16.61 15.93
N GLU A 439 -3.06 -17.76 16.48
CA GLU A 439 -1.70 -18.15 16.87
C GLU A 439 -1.27 -19.39 16.10
N PHE A 440 -0.14 -19.28 15.43
CA PHE A 440 0.46 -20.39 14.70
C PHE A 440 1.51 -21.12 15.56
N LYS A 441 1.24 -22.39 15.81
CA LYS A 441 2.17 -23.25 16.55
C LYS A 441 3.49 -23.43 15.79
N ASN A 442 4.60 -23.49 16.53
CA ASN A 442 5.94 -23.73 16.00
C ASN A 442 6.55 -22.66 15.09
N PHE A 443 5.85 -21.60 14.71
CA PHE A 443 6.39 -20.57 13.80
C PHE A 443 7.62 -19.88 14.38
N LYS A 444 7.61 -19.56 15.66
CA LYS A 444 8.77 -18.95 16.34
C LYS A 444 10.00 -19.87 16.26
N LYS A 445 9.83 -21.20 16.44
CA LYS A 445 10.91 -22.18 16.34
C LYS A 445 11.43 -22.30 14.90
N ILE A 446 10.54 -22.39 13.93
CA ILE A 446 10.90 -22.45 12.51
C ILE A 446 11.67 -21.18 12.12
N LYS A 447 11.18 -19.99 12.43
CA LYS A 447 11.83 -18.72 12.14
C LYS A 447 13.22 -18.62 12.79
N TRP A 448 13.34 -19.02 14.04
CA TRP A 448 14.63 -19.05 14.76
C TRP A 448 15.65 -19.95 14.04
N LEU A 449 15.25 -21.19 13.68
CA LEU A 449 16.09 -22.12 12.93
C LEU A 449 16.60 -21.50 11.62
N PHE A 450 15.71 -20.89 10.84
CA PHE A 450 16.08 -20.29 9.55
C PHE A 450 16.91 -19.02 9.70
N ASN A 451 16.77 -18.28 10.77
CA ASN A 451 17.68 -17.16 11.07
C ASN A 451 19.11 -17.68 11.31
N ILE A 452 19.29 -18.79 12.01
CA ILE A 452 20.61 -19.43 12.18
C ILE A 452 21.16 -19.88 10.83
N ILE A 453 20.37 -20.58 10.02
CA ILE A 453 20.79 -21.06 8.69
C ILE A 453 21.27 -19.88 7.83
N ARG A 454 20.54 -18.76 7.80
CA ARG A 454 20.93 -17.55 7.05
C ARG A 454 22.20 -16.91 7.59
N LEU A 455 22.41 -16.90 8.90
CA LEU A 455 23.65 -16.40 9.50
C LEU A 455 24.86 -17.25 9.10
N VAL A 456 24.72 -18.57 9.08
CA VAL A 456 25.77 -19.49 8.62
C VAL A 456 26.06 -19.30 7.14
N GLU A 457 25.02 -19.23 6.30
CA GLU A 457 25.16 -19.00 4.85
C GLU A 457 25.87 -17.68 4.55
N ASN A 458 25.50 -16.58 5.24
CA ASN A 458 26.17 -15.30 5.08
C ASN A 458 27.65 -15.36 5.49
N LYS A 459 27.97 -16.03 6.58
CA LYS A 459 29.38 -16.24 7.01
C LYS A 459 30.19 -17.02 5.97
N LEU A 460 29.63 -18.11 5.45
CA LEU A 460 30.26 -18.91 4.40
C LEU A 460 30.47 -18.12 3.11
N ARG A 461 29.48 -17.32 2.72
CA ARG A 461 29.60 -16.42 1.56
C ARG A 461 30.69 -15.38 1.73
N LEU A 462 30.79 -14.77 2.90
CA LEU A 462 31.85 -13.80 3.22
C LEU A 462 33.24 -14.45 3.24
N ALA A 463 33.37 -15.64 3.81
CA ALA A 463 34.60 -16.41 3.81
C ALA A 463 35.01 -16.79 2.37
N TRP A 464 34.08 -17.20 1.52
CA TRP A 464 34.35 -17.52 0.11
C TRP A 464 34.78 -16.28 -0.70
N ILE A 465 34.16 -15.10 -0.47
CA ILE A 465 34.58 -13.83 -1.09
C ILE A 465 35.98 -13.47 -0.63
N PHE A 466 36.29 -13.65 0.64
CA PHE A 466 37.65 -13.41 1.17
C PHE A 466 38.68 -14.33 0.52
N ILE A 467 38.40 -15.63 0.41
CA ILE A 467 39.27 -16.60 -0.25
C ILE A 467 39.50 -16.21 -1.72
N LYS A 468 38.45 -15.86 -2.47
CA LYS A 468 38.58 -15.43 -3.88
C LYS A 468 39.38 -14.15 -4.08
N LYS A 469 39.47 -13.30 -3.08
CA LYS A 469 40.28 -12.07 -3.16
C LYS A 469 41.78 -12.29 -2.85
N HIS A 470 42.13 -13.44 -2.26
CA HIS A 470 43.49 -13.73 -1.80
C HIS A 470 44.12 -14.95 -2.47
N ILE A 471 43.41 -15.58 -3.43
CA ILE A 471 43.92 -16.51 -4.45
C ILE A 471 43.80 -15.82 -5.81
#